data_3cac68d268bb453e524f63ad29de0e0f
#
_entry.id   3cac68d268bb453e524f63ad29de0e0f
#
_cell.length_a   1.000
_cell.length_b   1.000
_cell.length_c   1.000
_cell.angle_alpha   90.00
_cell.angle_beta   90.00
_cell.angle_gamma   90.00
#
_symmetry.space_group_name_H-M   'P 1'
#
loop_
_entity.id
_entity.type
_entity.pdbx_description
1 polymer ?
#
loop_
_entity_poly.entity_id
_entity_poly.type
_entity_poly.pdbx_seq_one_letter_code
_entity_poly.pdbx_strand_id
1 'polypeptide(L)'
;MPYTRLLPEVTISELTPRKRRFFLKYLARFLLLFESVKAKGSFLDSKRVIVTAAPHQSGKDEYLMILMILALDIEVCYLSAKWTMRRIPIPFIKPKDIDNQGIPWPLGWLQEIVFRKFGAIPVDRKGNSGQYDSVVQELLKRDSFLLIITPEGRFDATRFRSSFLYLAKELEAEVMPVQIDYEHDTLQFLNSLNLDGSEEEVIQRLRSCFDGIKGRKSRFKA
;
A
#
# COMPACT_ATOMS: atom_id res chain seq x y z
N MET A 1 16.29 -16.64 24.22
CA MET A 1 15.37 -16.96 23.11
C MET A 1 15.42 -15.82 22.08
N PRO A 2 15.90 -16.00 20.87
CA PRO A 2 16.11 -14.90 19.92
C PRO A 2 14.88 -14.54 19.08
N TYR A 3 13.72 -15.14 19.32
CA TYR A 3 12.52 -14.97 18.47
C TYR A 3 11.74 -13.67 18.68
N THR A 4 12.01 -12.91 19.72
CA THR A 4 11.33 -11.65 20.02
C THR A 4 11.86 -10.44 19.25
N ARG A 5 13.00 -10.54 18.57
CA ARG A 5 13.60 -9.43 17.81
C ARG A 5 12.99 -9.20 16.40
N LEU A 6 12.07 -10.06 15.99
CA LEU A 6 11.55 -10.10 14.61
C LEU A 6 10.08 -9.67 14.48
N LEU A 7 9.42 -9.38 15.58
CA LEU A 7 8.11 -8.75 15.51
C LEU A 7 8.34 -7.25 15.32
N PRO A 8 7.62 -6.63 14.39
CA PRO A 8 7.69 -5.19 14.22
C PRO A 8 7.36 -4.50 15.55
N GLU A 9 8.13 -3.47 15.89
CA GLU A 9 7.84 -2.56 16.99
C GLU A 9 6.68 -1.64 16.61
N VAL A 10 5.56 -2.25 16.20
CA VAL A 10 4.38 -1.54 15.72
C VAL A 10 3.25 -1.78 16.71
N THR A 11 2.76 -0.70 17.28
CA THR A 11 1.53 -0.74 18.08
C THR A 11 0.32 -0.76 17.16
N ILE A 12 -0.61 -1.68 17.42
CA ILE A 12 -1.83 -1.83 16.62
C ILE A 12 -3.01 -1.43 17.48
N SER A 13 -3.80 -0.48 16.97
CA SER A 13 -5.03 -0.03 17.61
C SER A 13 -6.11 -1.13 17.64
N GLU A 14 -7.00 -1.07 18.61
CA GLU A 14 -8.18 -1.94 18.69
C GLU A 14 -9.15 -1.72 17.51
N LEU A 15 -9.22 -0.51 16.98
CA LEU A 15 -10.06 -0.16 15.84
C LEU A 15 -9.48 -0.61 14.49
N THR A 16 -8.20 -0.98 14.45
CA THR A 16 -7.57 -1.45 13.21
C THR A 16 -8.27 -2.70 12.69
N PRO A 17 -8.74 -2.72 11.42
CA PRO A 17 -9.39 -3.89 10.85
C PRO A 17 -8.52 -5.13 10.92
N ARG A 18 -9.07 -6.24 11.44
CA ARG A 18 -8.33 -7.49 11.64
C ARG A 18 -8.89 -8.62 10.81
N LYS A 19 -7.98 -9.41 10.25
CA LYS A 19 -8.34 -10.64 9.53
C LYS A 19 -7.36 -11.76 9.85
N ARG A 20 -7.78 -12.67 10.68
CA ARG A 20 -6.96 -13.85 11.04
C ARG A 20 -6.72 -14.72 9.82
N ARG A 21 -5.45 -14.89 9.48
CA ARG A 21 -4.97 -15.76 8.39
C ARG A 21 -3.84 -16.61 8.92
N PHE A 22 -4.15 -17.56 9.79
CA PHE A 22 -3.16 -18.33 10.57
C PHE A 22 -1.94 -18.77 9.75
N PHE A 23 -2.14 -19.51 8.66
CA PHE A 23 -1.04 -19.98 7.82
C PHE A 23 -0.23 -18.82 7.20
N LEU A 24 -0.92 -17.84 6.61
CA LEU A 24 -0.26 -16.73 5.93
C LEU A 24 0.50 -15.82 6.90
N LYS A 25 0.02 -15.67 8.12
CA LYS A 25 0.71 -14.92 9.16
C LYS A 25 2.07 -15.52 9.48
N TYR A 26 2.13 -16.81 9.73
CA TYR A 26 3.39 -17.49 10.06
C TYR A 26 4.33 -17.56 8.86
N LEU A 27 3.81 -17.79 7.66
CA LEU A 27 4.58 -17.70 6.43
C LEU A 27 5.17 -16.29 6.23
N ALA A 28 4.37 -15.24 6.40
CA ALA A 28 4.85 -13.87 6.29
C ALA A 28 5.93 -13.55 7.33
N ARG A 29 5.73 -13.96 8.57
CA ARG A 29 6.74 -13.83 9.64
C ARG A 29 8.02 -14.56 9.31
N PHE A 30 7.93 -15.77 8.77
CA PHE A 30 9.10 -16.53 8.32
C PHE A 30 9.83 -15.81 7.19
N LEU A 31 9.11 -15.31 6.19
CA LEU A 31 9.73 -14.57 5.08
C LEU A 31 10.37 -13.26 5.53
N LEU A 32 9.77 -12.56 6.51
CA LEU A 32 10.36 -11.36 7.11
C LEU A 32 11.68 -11.62 7.84
N LEU A 33 11.99 -12.87 8.23
CA LEU A 33 13.31 -13.22 8.78
C LEU A 33 14.47 -13.00 7.80
N PHE A 34 14.17 -13.09 6.50
CA PHE A 34 15.15 -12.90 5.44
C PHE A 34 15.23 -11.45 4.94
N GLU A 35 14.34 -10.58 5.47
CA GLU A 35 14.35 -9.16 5.17
C GLU A 35 15.00 -8.39 6.31
N SER A 36 15.87 -7.45 5.98
CA SER A 36 16.52 -6.59 6.98
C SER A 36 15.60 -5.51 7.56
N VAL A 37 14.44 -5.30 6.92
CA VAL A 37 13.54 -4.18 7.21
C VAL A 37 12.83 -4.32 8.56
N LYS A 38 12.95 -3.29 9.39
CA LYS A 38 12.27 -3.17 10.69
C LYS A 38 11.08 -2.24 10.57
N ALA A 39 9.92 -2.66 11.07
CA ALA A 39 8.75 -1.77 11.14
C ALA A 39 8.67 -1.10 12.50
N LYS A 40 8.31 0.19 12.50
CA LYS A 40 8.19 1.03 13.69
C LYS A 40 6.95 1.92 13.61
N GLY A 41 6.48 2.37 14.77
CA GLY A 41 5.38 3.33 14.90
C GLY A 41 4.08 2.70 15.35
N SER A 42 2.98 3.41 15.17
CA SER A 42 1.66 2.98 15.64
C SER A 42 0.64 3.13 14.53
N PHE A 43 -0.28 2.16 14.43
CA PHE A 43 -1.48 2.33 13.60
C PHE A 43 -2.41 3.34 14.27
N LEU A 44 -3.08 4.14 13.43
CA LEU A 44 -4.05 5.12 13.90
C LEU A 44 -5.23 4.43 14.59
N ASP A 45 -5.75 5.07 15.62
CA ASP A 45 -6.95 4.61 16.34
C ASP A 45 -8.22 5.05 15.59
N SER A 46 -8.37 4.52 14.38
CA SER A 46 -9.45 4.85 13.47
C SER A 46 -9.93 3.61 12.72
N LYS A 47 -11.23 3.55 12.46
CA LYS A 47 -11.85 2.47 11.66
C LYS A 47 -11.59 2.62 10.18
N ARG A 48 -11.37 3.85 9.69
CA ARG A 48 -11.18 4.15 8.27
C ARG A 48 -9.86 4.86 8.08
N VAL A 49 -8.90 4.15 7.52
CA VAL A 49 -7.53 4.66 7.34
C VAL A 49 -7.09 4.49 5.90
N ILE A 50 -6.56 5.56 5.33
CA ILE A 50 -5.86 5.55 4.06
C ILE A 50 -4.36 5.62 4.34
N VAL A 51 -3.65 4.56 4.03
CA VAL A 51 -2.19 4.49 4.13
C VAL A 51 -1.58 5.02 2.84
N THR A 52 -0.76 6.05 2.95
CA THR A 52 0.04 6.59 1.84
C THR A 52 1.49 6.16 2.00
N ALA A 53 1.91 5.14 1.24
CA ALA A 53 3.27 4.59 1.32
C ALA A 53 4.18 5.19 0.23
N ALA A 54 5.31 5.77 0.64
CA ALA A 54 6.31 6.33 -0.27
C ALA A 54 7.74 6.21 0.34
N PRO A 55 8.81 6.31 -0.48
CA PRO A 55 8.78 6.34 -1.93
C PRO A 55 8.46 4.97 -2.55
N HIS A 56 7.63 4.96 -3.60
CA HIS A 56 7.24 3.74 -4.29
C HIS A 56 8.03 3.56 -5.59
N GLN A 57 9.12 2.82 -5.52
CA GLN A 57 10.10 2.72 -6.61
C GLN A 57 10.26 1.31 -7.17
N SER A 58 9.70 0.30 -6.51
CA SER A 58 9.86 -1.10 -6.93
C SER A 58 8.73 -1.98 -6.41
N GLY A 59 8.53 -3.15 -7.03
CA GLY A 59 7.60 -4.17 -6.51
C GLY A 59 8.02 -4.74 -5.14
N LYS A 60 9.26 -4.51 -4.69
CA LYS A 60 9.70 -4.89 -3.35
C LYS A 60 8.99 -4.08 -2.27
N ASP A 61 8.63 -2.85 -2.56
CA ASP A 61 7.90 -1.98 -1.63
C ASP A 61 6.51 -2.57 -1.33
N GLU A 62 5.80 -3.01 -2.38
CA GLU A 62 4.52 -3.70 -2.26
C GLU A 62 4.66 -5.03 -1.50
N TYR A 63 5.69 -5.80 -1.84
CA TYR A 63 5.98 -7.09 -1.19
C TYR A 63 6.19 -6.91 0.32
N LEU A 64 7.04 -5.96 0.74
CA LEU A 64 7.30 -5.68 2.15
C LEU A 64 6.04 -5.24 2.90
N MET A 65 5.24 -4.36 2.29
CA MET A 65 3.97 -3.92 2.86
C MET A 65 2.99 -5.08 3.05
N ILE A 66 2.87 -5.95 2.04
CA ILE A 66 2.01 -7.14 2.10
C ILE A 66 2.47 -8.09 3.21
N LEU A 67 3.77 -8.39 3.28
CA LEU A 67 4.31 -9.26 4.33
C LEU A 67 4.04 -8.69 5.73
N MET A 68 4.24 -7.38 5.91
CA MET A 68 4.01 -6.71 7.18
C MET A 68 2.55 -6.81 7.62
N ILE A 69 1.63 -6.51 6.71
CA ILE A 69 0.20 -6.58 6.95
C ILE A 69 -0.25 -8.00 7.31
N LEU A 70 0.24 -8.99 6.58
CA LEU A 70 -0.08 -10.40 6.88
C LEU A 70 0.51 -10.85 8.23
N ALA A 71 1.74 -10.43 8.55
CA ALA A 71 2.40 -10.74 9.82
C ALA A 71 1.68 -10.16 11.04
N LEU A 72 0.99 -9.04 10.85
CA LEU A 72 0.24 -8.31 11.87
C LEU A 72 -1.25 -8.68 11.93
N ASP A 73 -1.75 -9.60 11.10
CA ASP A 73 -3.18 -9.95 10.97
C ASP A 73 -4.09 -8.76 10.61
N ILE A 74 -3.59 -7.80 9.87
CA ILE A 74 -4.37 -6.63 9.46
C ILE A 74 -5.20 -6.96 8.22
N GLU A 75 -6.46 -6.55 8.20
CA GLU A 75 -7.28 -6.56 6.99
C GLU A 75 -7.01 -5.31 6.18
N VAL A 76 -6.52 -5.49 4.97
CA VAL A 76 -6.16 -4.41 4.06
C VAL A 76 -6.96 -4.49 2.77
N CYS A 77 -7.21 -3.35 2.17
CA CYS A 77 -7.57 -3.24 0.77
C CYS A 77 -6.55 -2.37 0.02
N TYR A 78 -6.41 -2.58 -1.26
CA TYR A 78 -5.50 -1.83 -2.12
C TYR A 78 -6.04 -1.72 -3.53
N LEU A 79 -5.69 -0.62 -4.21
CA LEU A 79 -6.09 -0.41 -5.58
C LEU A 79 -5.18 -1.19 -6.52
N SER A 80 -5.75 -2.07 -7.32
CA SER A 80 -5.01 -2.87 -8.30
C SER A 80 -5.51 -2.59 -9.71
N ALA A 81 -4.58 -2.38 -10.66
CA ALA A 81 -4.98 -2.24 -12.04
C ALA A 81 -5.71 -3.50 -12.51
N LYS A 82 -6.90 -3.34 -13.12
CA LYS A 82 -7.77 -4.45 -13.53
C LYS A 82 -7.04 -5.49 -14.39
N TRP A 83 -6.11 -5.06 -15.23
CA TRP A 83 -5.35 -5.95 -16.08
C TRP A 83 -4.37 -6.84 -15.30
N THR A 84 -3.76 -6.36 -14.20
CA THR A 84 -2.80 -7.13 -13.39
C THR A 84 -3.46 -8.29 -12.68
N MET A 85 -4.77 -8.23 -12.48
CA MET A 85 -5.51 -9.29 -11.78
C MET A 85 -5.60 -10.59 -12.58
N ARG A 86 -5.41 -10.54 -13.92
CA ARG A 86 -5.55 -11.69 -14.83
C ARG A 86 -4.32 -11.97 -15.68
N ARG A 87 -3.22 -11.25 -15.46
CA ARG A 87 -2.00 -11.34 -16.27
C ARG A 87 -0.78 -11.55 -15.41
N ILE A 88 0.18 -12.29 -15.94
CA ILE A 88 1.49 -12.47 -15.31
C ILE A 88 2.41 -11.35 -15.84
N PRO A 89 2.99 -10.51 -14.98
CA PRO A 89 3.96 -9.51 -15.41
C PRO A 89 5.22 -10.20 -15.95
N ILE A 90 5.76 -9.68 -17.05
CA ILE A 90 7.02 -10.17 -17.62
C ILE A 90 8.14 -9.28 -17.05
N PRO A 91 9.02 -9.81 -16.19
CA PRO A 91 9.97 -8.98 -15.43
C PRO A 91 11.04 -8.28 -16.29
N PHE A 92 11.29 -8.75 -17.53
CA PHE A 92 12.39 -8.25 -18.38
C PHE A 92 11.92 -7.43 -19.58
N ILE A 93 10.63 -7.33 -19.84
CA ILE A 93 10.10 -6.57 -20.95
C ILE A 93 9.58 -5.23 -20.43
N LYS A 94 10.26 -4.13 -20.82
CA LYS A 94 9.70 -2.79 -20.60
C LYS A 94 8.47 -2.67 -21.52
N PRO A 95 7.27 -2.61 -20.99
CA PRO A 95 6.09 -2.56 -21.81
C PRO A 95 6.03 -1.21 -22.52
N LYS A 96 5.71 -1.24 -23.82
CA LYS A 96 5.42 -0.02 -24.60
C LYS A 96 4.13 0.65 -24.10
N ASP A 97 3.21 -0.12 -23.58
CA ASP A 97 1.94 0.34 -22.99
C ASP A 97 1.89 -0.05 -21.52
N ILE A 98 1.94 0.93 -20.63
CA ILE A 98 1.88 0.76 -19.17
C ILE A 98 0.60 0.06 -18.74
N ASP A 99 -0.47 0.21 -19.50
CA ASP A 99 -1.77 -0.32 -19.17
C ASP A 99 -2.02 -1.74 -19.72
N ASN A 100 -1.03 -2.35 -20.37
CA ASN A 100 -1.17 -3.67 -20.97
C ASN A 100 0.04 -4.58 -20.68
N GLN A 101 0.49 -4.57 -19.47
CA GLN A 101 1.68 -5.31 -19.03
C GLN A 101 1.34 -6.76 -18.73
N GLY A 102 2.09 -7.68 -19.32
CA GLY A 102 2.02 -9.09 -19.01
C GLY A 102 1.27 -9.97 -20.00
N ILE A 103 1.45 -11.26 -19.82
CA ILE A 103 0.84 -12.30 -20.64
C ILE A 103 -0.47 -12.77 -20.00
N PRO A 104 -1.60 -12.80 -20.74
CA PRO A 104 -2.79 -13.49 -20.24
C PRO A 104 -2.49 -14.97 -20.07
N TRP A 105 -2.95 -15.57 -18.99
CA TRP A 105 -2.75 -16.98 -18.74
C TRP A 105 -4.08 -17.68 -18.45
N PRO A 106 -4.17 -19.00 -18.70
CA PRO A 106 -5.45 -19.72 -18.62
C PRO A 106 -6.14 -19.65 -17.26
N LEU A 107 -5.35 -19.56 -16.17
CA LEU A 107 -5.85 -19.49 -14.80
C LEU A 107 -5.97 -18.04 -14.26
N GLY A 108 -6.00 -17.04 -15.13
CA GLY A 108 -6.11 -15.62 -14.73
C GLY A 108 -7.34 -15.32 -13.89
N TRP A 109 -8.43 -16.04 -14.08
CA TRP A 109 -9.63 -15.95 -13.25
C TRP A 109 -9.36 -16.37 -11.79
N LEU A 110 -8.55 -17.41 -11.58
CA LEU A 110 -8.17 -17.85 -10.24
C LEU A 110 -7.30 -16.81 -9.55
N GLN A 111 -6.35 -16.22 -10.29
CA GLN A 111 -5.54 -15.10 -9.80
C GLN A 111 -6.40 -13.93 -9.36
N GLU A 112 -7.43 -13.56 -10.12
CA GLU A 112 -8.36 -12.49 -9.75
C GLU A 112 -9.09 -12.82 -8.45
N ILE A 113 -9.58 -14.05 -8.28
CA ILE A 113 -10.22 -14.49 -7.04
C ILE A 113 -9.26 -14.36 -5.85
N VAL A 114 -8.00 -14.77 -6.02
CA VAL A 114 -6.97 -14.65 -4.99
C VAL A 114 -6.74 -13.17 -4.64
N PHE A 115 -6.51 -12.31 -5.62
CA PHE A 115 -6.29 -10.88 -5.38
C PHE A 115 -7.46 -10.21 -4.65
N ARG A 116 -8.70 -10.50 -5.06
CA ARG A 116 -9.90 -10.01 -4.37
C ARG A 116 -10.00 -10.51 -2.93
N LYS A 117 -9.66 -11.77 -2.67
CA LYS A 117 -9.59 -12.32 -1.29
C LYS A 117 -8.52 -11.63 -0.44
N PHE A 118 -7.47 -11.11 -1.07
CA PHE A 118 -6.44 -10.31 -0.41
C PHE A 118 -6.75 -8.81 -0.34
N GLY A 119 -7.96 -8.40 -0.75
CA GLY A 119 -8.43 -7.03 -0.61
C GLY A 119 -8.16 -6.13 -1.82
N ALA A 120 -7.80 -6.69 -2.98
CA ALA A 120 -7.64 -5.90 -4.19
C ALA A 120 -8.98 -5.33 -4.66
N ILE A 121 -9.01 -4.03 -4.87
CA ILE A 121 -10.10 -3.31 -5.53
C ILE A 121 -9.64 -3.03 -6.96
N PRO A 122 -10.29 -3.60 -7.99
CA PRO A 122 -9.88 -3.43 -9.37
C PRO A 122 -10.18 -2.02 -9.86
N VAL A 123 -9.18 -1.35 -10.41
CA VAL A 123 -9.34 -0.06 -11.07
C VAL A 123 -8.90 -0.14 -12.52
N ASP A 124 -9.66 0.49 -13.41
CA ASP A 124 -9.31 0.61 -14.81
C ASP A 124 -8.64 1.97 -15.04
N ARG A 125 -7.37 1.99 -15.32
CA ARG A 125 -6.61 3.24 -15.50
C ARG A 125 -6.95 3.99 -16.79
N LYS A 126 -7.66 3.34 -17.74
CA LYS A 126 -8.11 3.93 -19.00
C LYS A 126 -9.55 4.46 -18.93
N GLY A 127 -10.24 4.17 -17.85
CA GLY A 127 -11.66 4.48 -17.72
C GLY A 127 -11.94 5.91 -17.27
N ASN A 128 -13.12 6.34 -17.60
CA ASN A 128 -13.69 7.65 -17.28
C ASN A 128 -13.96 7.83 -15.78
N SER A 129 -14.37 9.01 -15.37
CA SER A 129 -14.63 9.49 -14.01
C SER A 129 -15.43 8.56 -13.08
N GLY A 130 -16.26 7.65 -13.62
CA GLY A 130 -17.07 6.71 -12.82
C GLY A 130 -16.32 5.63 -12.03
N GLN A 131 -15.00 5.53 -12.17
CA GLN A 131 -14.21 4.57 -11.40
C GLN A 131 -13.92 5.01 -9.97
N TYR A 132 -13.72 6.31 -9.78
CA TYR A 132 -13.60 6.88 -8.46
C TYR A 132 -14.83 6.54 -7.63
N ASP A 133 -16.02 6.78 -8.17
CA ASP A 133 -17.30 6.49 -7.51
C ASP A 133 -17.43 5.01 -7.18
N SER A 134 -16.99 4.11 -8.07
CA SER A 134 -17.04 2.68 -7.80
C SER A 134 -16.13 2.24 -6.65
N VAL A 135 -14.97 2.87 -6.50
CA VAL A 135 -14.05 2.63 -5.36
C VAL A 135 -14.68 3.14 -4.06
N VAL A 136 -15.21 4.37 -4.08
CA VAL A 136 -15.90 4.96 -2.93
C VAL A 136 -17.08 4.08 -2.50
N GLN A 137 -17.95 3.68 -3.43
CA GLN A 137 -19.08 2.81 -3.14
C GLN A 137 -18.68 1.45 -2.57
N GLU A 138 -17.58 0.88 -3.04
CA GLU A 138 -17.05 -0.38 -2.51
C GLU A 138 -16.53 -0.23 -1.08
N LEU A 139 -15.88 0.90 -0.77
CA LEU A 139 -15.35 1.18 0.56
C LEU A 139 -16.45 1.59 1.55
N LEU A 140 -17.47 2.32 1.11
CA LEU A 140 -18.62 2.70 1.95
C LEU A 140 -19.43 1.49 2.44
N LYS A 141 -19.39 0.35 1.72
CA LYS A 141 -20.02 -0.91 2.17
C LYS A 141 -19.35 -1.53 3.39
N ARG A 142 -18.17 -1.01 3.78
CA ARG A 142 -17.35 -1.56 4.88
C ARG A 142 -17.46 -0.66 6.10
N ASP A 143 -17.70 -1.25 7.26
CA ASP A 143 -17.72 -0.51 8.53
C ASP A 143 -16.32 0.01 8.89
N SER A 144 -15.30 -0.76 8.51
CA SER A 144 -13.90 -0.42 8.72
C SER A 144 -13.05 -0.84 7.53
N PHE A 145 -11.99 -0.09 7.23
CA PHE A 145 -11.02 -0.46 6.21
C PHE A 145 -9.65 0.19 6.46
N LEU A 146 -8.61 -0.46 5.95
CA LEU A 146 -7.30 0.11 5.76
C LEU A 146 -6.98 0.03 4.26
N LEU A 147 -6.99 1.18 3.59
CA LEU A 147 -6.72 1.28 2.15
C LEU A 147 -5.28 1.72 1.91
N ILE A 148 -4.50 0.92 1.20
CA ILE A 148 -3.15 1.30 0.79
C ILE A 148 -3.19 1.97 -0.58
N ILE A 149 -2.61 3.16 -0.64
CA ILE A 149 -2.41 3.92 -1.88
C ILE A 149 -0.96 4.39 -1.93
N THR A 150 -0.37 4.34 -3.11
CA THR A 150 0.90 5.01 -3.37
C THR A 150 0.61 6.39 -3.95
N PRO A 151 1.02 7.48 -3.29
CA PRO A 151 0.65 8.83 -3.74
C PRO A 151 1.28 9.18 -5.10
N GLU A 152 2.40 8.56 -5.46
CA GLU A 152 3.01 8.69 -6.78
C GLU A 152 2.18 8.00 -7.87
N GLY A 153 1.47 6.92 -7.52
CA GLY A 153 0.66 6.11 -8.43
C GLY A 153 1.44 5.33 -9.49
N ARG A 154 2.78 5.50 -9.57
CA ARG A 154 3.70 4.84 -10.50
C ARG A 154 5.11 4.84 -9.94
N PHE A 155 5.92 3.82 -10.28
CA PHE A 155 7.32 3.68 -9.82
C PHE A 155 8.28 4.79 -10.27
N ASP A 156 7.91 5.57 -11.25
CA ASP A 156 8.74 6.62 -11.88
C ASP A 156 8.13 8.03 -11.76
N ALA A 157 7.05 8.17 -11.01
CA ALA A 157 6.39 9.46 -10.87
C ALA A 157 7.15 10.37 -9.90
N THR A 158 7.25 11.63 -10.29
CA THR A 158 7.84 12.70 -9.47
C THR A 158 6.79 13.56 -8.77
N ARG A 159 5.51 13.33 -9.09
CA ARG A 159 4.39 14.10 -8.54
C ARG A 159 3.51 13.21 -7.68
N PHE A 160 3.10 13.72 -6.55
CA PHE A 160 2.04 13.14 -5.75
C PHE A 160 0.68 13.52 -6.34
N ARG A 161 -0.22 12.55 -6.36
CA ARG A 161 -1.60 12.73 -6.81
C ARG A 161 -2.49 13.04 -5.63
N SER A 162 -3.49 13.88 -5.83
CA SER A 162 -4.46 14.27 -4.81
C SER A 162 -5.57 13.25 -4.56
N SER A 163 -5.61 12.13 -5.30
CA SER A 163 -6.70 11.15 -5.18
C SER A 163 -6.92 10.63 -3.76
N PHE A 164 -5.85 10.48 -2.97
CA PHE A 164 -5.96 10.09 -1.57
C PHE A 164 -6.73 11.11 -0.74
N LEU A 165 -6.55 12.41 -1.01
CA LEU A 165 -7.21 13.49 -0.30
C LEU A 165 -8.73 13.50 -0.55
N TYR A 166 -9.12 13.34 -1.81
CA TYR A 166 -10.54 13.25 -2.17
C TYR A 166 -11.19 12.00 -1.54
N LEU A 167 -10.50 10.85 -1.59
CA LEU A 167 -10.97 9.63 -0.93
C LEU A 167 -11.08 9.81 0.59
N ALA A 168 -10.11 10.46 1.23
CA ALA A 168 -10.13 10.70 2.65
C ALA A 168 -11.32 11.55 3.07
N LYS A 169 -11.60 12.63 2.34
CA LYS A 169 -12.74 13.51 2.60
C LYS A 169 -14.08 12.81 2.37
N GLU A 170 -14.23 12.10 1.26
CA GLU A 170 -15.47 11.40 0.89
C GLU A 170 -15.81 10.25 1.85
N LEU A 171 -14.77 9.55 2.33
CA LEU A 171 -14.91 8.38 3.19
C LEU A 171 -14.79 8.70 4.69
N GLU A 172 -14.60 9.96 5.04
CA GLU A 172 -14.30 10.39 6.42
C GLU A 172 -13.16 9.55 7.02
N ALA A 173 -12.08 9.36 6.25
CA ALA A 173 -10.96 8.51 6.61
C ALA A 173 -9.74 9.32 7.00
N GLU A 174 -9.00 8.84 8.00
CA GLU A 174 -7.70 9.41 8.35
C GLU A 174 -6.63 8.98 7.36
N VAL A 175 -5.65 9.84 7.10
CA VAL A 175 -4.51 9.55 6.23
C VAL A 175 -3.28 9.28 7.07
N MET A 176 -2.68 8.11 6.90
CA MET A 176 -1.48 7.68 7.60
C MET A 176 -0.31 7.55 6.61
N PRO A 177 0.68 8.45 6.65
CA PRO A 177 1.88 8.30 5.85
C PRO A 177 2.74 7.13 6.37
N VAL A 178 3.35 6.38 5.44
CA VAL A 178 4.27 5.29 5.74
C VAL A 178 5.55 5.46 4.93
N GLN A 179 6.65 5.66 5.63
CA GLN A 179 7.97 5.78 5.04
C GLN A 179 8.56 4.40 4.77
N ILE A 180 9.13 4.21 3.57
CA ILE A 180 9.86 3.00 3.19
C ILE A 180 11.31 3.41 2.94
N ASP A 181 12.13 3.34 3.97
CA ASP A 181 13.53 3.78 3.92
C ASP A 181 14.48 2.60 3.76
N TYR A 182 15.09 2.51 2.58
CA TYR A 182 16.08 1.48 2.26
C TYR A 182 17.50 1.81 2.71
N GLU A 183 17.77 3.03 3.14
CA GLU A 183 19.07 3.39 3.70
C GLU A 183 19.19 2.85 5.13
N HIS A 184 18.13 3.00 5.91
CA HIS A 184 18.08 2.56 7.31
C HIS A 184 17.35 1.23 7.50
N ASP A 185 16.94 0.59 6.40
CA ASP A 185 16.15 -0.65 6.40
C ASP A 185 14.92 -0.53 7.34
N THR A 186 14.15 0.56 7.23
CA THR A 186 12.97 0.80 8.08
C THR A 186 11.70 1.04 7.29
N LEU A 187 10.60 0.59 7.86
CA LEU A 187 9.24 0.90 7.46
C LEU A 187 8.57 1.59 8.65
N GLN A 188 8.32 2.90 8.52
CA GLN A 188 7.84 3.70 9.63
C GLN A 188 6.42 4.21 9.40
N PHE A 189 5.51 3.87 10.32
CA PHE A 189 4.15 4.37 10.38
C PHE A 189 4.16 5.71 11.11
N LEU A 190 3.66 6.75 10.45
CA LEU A 190 3.62 8.11 11.01
C LEU A 190 2.23 8.41 11.59
N ASN A 191 2.14 9.54 12.30
CA ASN A 191 0.87 10.05 12.81
C ASN A 191 -0.06 10.48 11.66
N SER A 192 -1.34 10.68 11.97
CA SER A 192 -2.33 11.17 11.03
C SER A 192 -1.90 12.47 10.37
N LEU A 193 -2.03 12.54 9.05
CA LEU A 193 -1.77 13.75 8.26
C LEU A 193 -2.90 14.74 8.47
N ASN A 194 -2.59 15.98 8.83
CA ASN A 194 -3.58 17.05 8.84
C ASN A 194 -4.03 17.37 7.40
N LEU A 195 -5.34 17.30 7.14
CA LEU A 195 -5.95 17.53 5.83
C LEU A 195 -6.57 18.93 5.68
N ASP A 196 -6.37 19.83 6.65
CA ASP A 196 -6.86 21.21 6.58
C ASP A 196 -6.06 22.05 5.58
N GLY A 197 -6.73 23.00 4.94
CA GLY A 197 -6.12 23.91 3.97
C GLY A 197 -6.36 23.52 2.52
N SER A 198 -5.59 24.12 1.63
CA SER A 198 -5.66 23.85 0.19
C SER A 198 -5.08 22.49 -0.18
N GLU A 199 -5.44 21.99 -1.36
CA GLU A 199 -4.91 20.74 -1.90
C GLU A 199 -3.38 20.77 -1.97
N GLU A 200 -2.81 21.88 -2.42
CA GLU A 200 -1.38 22.09 -2.55
C GLU A 200 -0.67 22.01 -1.19
N GLU A 201 -1.24 22.63 -0.16
CA GLU A 201 -0.69 22.61 1.19
C GLU A 201 -0.69 21.20 1.78
N VAL A 202 -1.78 20.44 1.57
CA VAL A 202 -1.87 19.05 2.04
C VAL A 202 -0.88 18.17 1.31
N ILE A 203 -0.75 18.31 -0.02
CA ILE A 203 0.25 17.57 -0.81
C ILE A 203 1.67 17.92 -0.36
N GLN A 204 1.94 19.19 -0.05
CA GLN A 204 3.25 19.61 0.42
C GLN A 204 3.56 19.04 1.82
N ARG A 205 2.58 19.01 2.73
CA ARG A 205 2.72 18.35 4.03
C ARG A 205 2.98 16.84 3.88
N LEU A 206 2.26 16.19 2.96
CA LEU A 206 2.52 14.77 2.69
C LEU A 206 3.93 14.57 2.13
N ARG A 207 4.42 15.44 1.24
CA ARG A 207 5.78 15.36 0.72
C ARG A 207 6.83 15.51 1.81
N SER A 208 6.66 16.48 2.72
CA SER A 208 7.60 16.69 3.81
C SER A 208 7.70 15.47 4.75
N CYS A 209 6.66 14.64 4.82
CA CYS A 209 6.77 13.36 5.53
C CYS A 209 7.80 12.41 4.92
N PHE A 210 8.20 12.60 3.67
CA PHE A 210 9.13 11.73 2.95
C PHE A 210 10.47 12.40 2.60
N ASP A 211 10.69 13.61 3.09
CA ASP A 211 11.93 14.33 2.86
C ASP A 211 13.12 13.55 3.48
N GLY A 212 14.17 13.37 2.68
CA GLY A 212 15.37 12.62 3.08
C GLY A 212 15.21 11.09 3.04
N ILE A 213 14.02 10.55 2.79
CA ILE A 213 13.79 9.11 2.72
C ILE A 213 14.34 8.56 1.40
N LYS A 214 15.19 7.54 1.49
CA LYS A 214 15.81 6.93 0.32
C LYS A 214 15.11 5.66 -0.11
N GLY A 215 14.46 5.72 -1.24
CA GLY A 215 13.87 4.56 -1.89
C GLY A 215 14.91 3.62 -2.49
N ARG A 216 14.47 2.43 -2.90
CA ARG A 216 15.35 1.35 -3.38
C ARG A 216 16.26 1.74 -4.56
N LYS A 217 15.77 2.55 -5.50
CA LYS A 217 16.57 2.96 -6.67
C LYS A 217 17.72 3.90 -6.30
N SER A 218 17.59 4.69 -5.24
CA SER A 218 18.65 5.57 -4.78
C SER A 218 19.81 4.82 -4.14
N ARG A 219 19.56 3.63 -3.55
CA ARG A 219 20.60 2.76 -2.96
C ARG A 219 21.57 2.19 -4.00
N PHE A 220 21.16 2.08 -5.26
CA PHE A 220 21.96 1.49 -6.35
C PHE A 220 22.51 2.53 -7.34
N LYS A 221 22.36 3.82 -7.04
CA LYS A 221 22.89 4.91 -7.86
C LYS A 221 24.15 5.58 -7.26
N ALA A 222 24.76 4.92 -6.28
CA ALA A 222 26.05 5.33 -5.74
C ALA A 222 27.20 4.77 -6.57
#